data_6ae796bd9fa0629e1206d9ea9ca904e0
#
_entry.id   6ae796bd9fa0629e1206d9ea9ca904e0
#
_cell.length_a   1.000
_cell.length_b   1.000
_cell.length_c   1.000
_cell.angle_alpha   90.00
_cell.angle_beta   90.00
_cell.angle_gamma   90.00
#
_symmetry.space_group_name_H-M   'P 1'
#
loop_
_entity.id
_entity.type
_entity.pdbx_description
1 polymer ?
#
loop_
_entity_poly.entity_id
_entity_poly.type
_entity_poly.pdbx_seq_one_letter_code
_entity_poly.pdbx_strand_id
1 'polypeptide(L)'
;ALLDEWYQTSLQVKAFSPVDAAAGACDYLAYSGYCLLGVLWYSMADCAAQGDNPVLAAGKQKTCDFYIQRLLPRTAAHKAALLESADTLLAIAGNEFDYL
;
A
#
# COMPACT_ATOMS: atom_id res chain seq x y z
N ALA A 1 -3.62 -4.49 -13.04
CA ALA A 1 -4.28 -4.94 -11.83
C ALA A 1 -3.47 -4.56 -10.58
N LEU A 2 -4.04 -4.79 -9.41
CA LEU A 2 -3.41 -4.42 -8.14
C LEU A 2 -2.02 -5.05 -7.94
N LEU A 3 -1.87 -6.30 -8.29
CA LEU A 3 -0.59 -7.02 -8.18
C LEU A 3 0.48 -6.42 -9.09
N ASP A 4 0.11 -6.08 -10.31
CA ASP A 4 1.02 -5.43 -11.25
C ASP A 4 1.43 -4.04 -10.78
N GLU A 5 0.50 -3.26 -10.25
CA GLU A 5 0.80 -1.94 -9.70
C GLU A 5 1.77 -2.03 -8.53
N TRP A 6 1.55 -2.97 -7.63
CA TRP A 6 2.45 -3.22 -6.50
C TRP A 6 3.84 -3.63 -6.98
N TYR A 7 3.90 -4.52 -7.96
CA TYR A 7 5.16 -4.97 -8.54
C TYR A 7 5.93 -3.81 -9.19
N GLN A 8 5.27 -3.01 -10.03
CA GLN A 8 5.91 -1.88 -10.70
C GLN A 8 6.40 -0.81 -9.71
N THR A 9 5.61 -0.51 -8.69
CA THR A 9 6.02 0.42 -7.62
C THR A 9 7.23 -0.12 -6.86
N SER A 10 7.26 -1.41 -6.56
CA SER A 10 8.39 -2.06 -5.90
C SER A 10 9.67 -2.00 -6.73
N LEU A 11 9.57 -2.13 -8.05
CA LEU A 11 10.72 -1.95 -8.94
C LEU A 11 11.26 -0.53 -8.90
N GLN A 12 10.40 0.48 -8.82
CA GLN A 12 10.82 1.87 -8.67
C GLN A 12 11.58 2.09 -7.37
N VAL A 13 11.08 1.57 -6.27
CA VAL A 13 11.75 1.65 -4.95
C VAL A 13 13.10 0.95 -4.96
N LYS A 14 13.18 -0.20 -5.62
CA LYS A 14 14.44 -0.95 -5.75
C LYS A 14 15.53 -0.15 -6.47
N ALA A 15 15.14 0.73 -7.38
CA ALA A 15 16.07 1.58 -8.13
C ALA A 15 16.54 2.81 -7.34
N PHE A 16 15.95 3.10 -6.18
CA PHE A 16 16.32 4.25 -5.35
C PHE A 16 17.69 4.06 -4.70
N SER A 17 18.32 5.20 -4.35
CA SER A 17 19.48 5.16 -3.46
C SER A 17 19.07 4.58 -2.09
N PRO A 18 20.02 4.01 -1.31
CA PRO A 18 19.70 3.50 0.02
C PRO A 18 19.05 4.53 0.95
N VAL A 19 19.43 5.79 0.84
CA VAL A 19 18.88 6.89 1.67
C VAL A 19 17.44 7.19 1.27
N ASP A 20 17.13 7.30 -0.01
CA ASP A 20 15.79 7.55 -0.49
C ASP A 20 14.85 6.36 -0.17
N ALA A 21 15.34 5.15 -0.34
CA ALA A 21 14.59 3.95 0.01
C ALA A 21 14.29 3.89 1.53
N ALA A 22 15.27 4.25 2.36
CA ALA A 22 15.10 4.30 3.80
C ALA A 22 14.08 5.35 4.24
N ALA A 23 14.09 6.53 3.60
CA ALA A 23 13.16 7.61 3.90
C ALA A 23 11.70 7.20 3.67
N GLY A 24 11.43 6.37 2.66
CA GLY A 24 10.10 5.88 2.32
C GLY A 24 9.75 4.51 2.89
N ALA A 25 10.58 3.92 3.75
CA ALA A 25 10.43 2.52 4.17
C ALA A 25 9.11 2.26 4.88
N CYS A 26 8.66 3.15 5.78
CA CYS A 26 7.39 3.00 6.49
C CYS A 26 6.20 3.10 5.55
N ASP A 27 6.23 4.02 4.61
CA ASP A 27 5.18 4.16 3.60
C ASP A 27 5.14 2.96 2.66
N TYR A 28 6.31 2.44 2.28
CA TYR A 28 6.39 1.23 1.46
C TYR A 28 5.82 0.01 2.19
N LEU A 29 6.09 -0.13 3.48
CA LEU A 29 5.55 -1.21 4.29
C LEU A 29 4.02 -1.12 4.36
N ALA A 30 3.47 0.06 4.66
CA ALA A 30 2.03 0.27 4.71
C ALA A 30 1.37 0.05 3.34
N TYR A 31 1.97 0.60 2.29
CA TYR A 31 1.52 0.40 0.90
C TYR A 31 1.46 -1.08 0.55
N SER A 32 2.53 -1.81 0.81
CA SER A 32 2.62 -3.25 0.52
C SER A 32 1.60 -4.05 1.33
N GLY A 33 1.38 -3.69 2.59
CA GLY A 33 0.37 -4.33 3.44
C GLY A 33 -1.04 -4.17 2.87
N TYR A 34 -1.42 -2.97 2.47
CA TYR A 34 -2.73 -2.74 1.85
C TYR A 34 -2.88 -3.46 0.52
N CYS A 35 -1.83 -3.49 -0.30
CA CYS A 35 -1.84 -4.22 -1.58
C CYS A 35 -2.00 -5.72 -1.36
N LEU A 36 -1.24 -6.29 -0.43
CA LEU A 36 -1.31 -7.72 -0.12
C LEU A 36 -2.70 -8.10 0.39
N LEU A 37 -3.26 -7.34 1.33
CA LEU A 37 -4.60 -7.59 1.83
C LEU A 37 -5.66 -7.46 0.73
N GLY A 38 -5.47 -6.53 -0.20
CA GLY A 38 -6.34 -6.40 -1.37
C GLY A 38 -6.33 -7.65 -2.24
N VAL A 39 -5.15 -8.18 -2.56
CA VAL A 39 -4.99 -9.43 -3.31
C VAL A 39 -5.66 -10.59 -2.59
N LEU A 40 -5.47 -10.69 -1.27
CA LEU A 40 -6.08 -11.76 -0.47
C LEU A 40 -7.61 -11.64 -0.43
N TRP A 41 -8.17 -10.44 -0.30
CA TRP A 41 -9.62 -10.25 -0.32
C TRP A 41 -10.23 -10.61 -1.67
N TYR A 42 -9.60 -10.23 -2.78
CA TYR A 42 -10.04 -10.67 -4.09
C TYR A 42 -10.04 -12.19 -4.21
N SER A 43 -8.98 -12.85 -3.73
CA SER A 43 -8.87 -14.30 -3.76
C SER A 43 -9.91 -14.99 -2.88
N MET A 44 -10.15 -14.46 -1.69
CA MET A 44 -11.16 -15.03 -0.78
C MET A 44 -12.58 -14.88 -1.32
N ALA A 45 -12.92 -13.73 -1.88
CA ALA A 45 -14.23 -13.50 -2.46
C ALA A 45 -14.46 -14.40 -3.69
N ASP A 46 -13.46 -14.54 -4.53
CA ASP A 46 -13.52 -15.40 -5.72
C ASP A 46 -13.66 -16.87 -5.34
N CYS A 47 -12.87 -17.33 -4.37
CA CYS A 47 -12.93 -18.69 -3.88
C CYS A 47 -14.31 -19.00 -3.24
N ALA A 48 -14.85 -18.09 -2.44
CA ALA A 48 -16.15 -18.25 -1.82
C ALA A 48 -17.29 -18.28 -2.84
N ALA A 49 -17.17 -17.50 -3.92
CA ALA A 49 -18.17 -17.49 -5.00
C ALA A 49 -18.26 -18.83 -5.74
N GLN A 50 -17.19 -19.62 -5.71
CA GLN A 50 -17.13 -20.94 -6.36
C GLN A 50 -17.53 -22.08 -5.43
N GLY A 51 -17.80 -21.78 -4.14
CA GLY A 51 -18.20 -22.77 -3.15
C GLY A 51 -19.70 -22.99 -3.05
N ASP A 52 -20.11 -23.83 -2.12
CA ASP A 52 -21.51 -24.29 -1.97
C ASP A 52 -22.33 -23.45 -0.99
N ASN A 53 -21.74 -22.47 -0.33
CA ASN A 53 -22.42 -21.66 0.67
C ASN A 53 -22.68 -20.24 0.15
N PRO A 54 -23.90 -19.95 -0.32
CA PRO A 54 -24.21 -18.63 -0.89
C PRO A 54 -24.20 -17.50 0.15
N VAL A 55 -24.49 -17.79 1.41
CA VAL A 55 -24.44 -16.79 2.48
C VAL A 55 -23.00 -16.38 2.76
N LEU A 56 -22.09 -17.34 2.84
CA LEU A 56 -20.65 -17.08 2.98
C LEU A 56 -20.12 -16.28 1.79
N ALA A 57 -20.48 -16.68 0.56
CA ALA A 57 -20.07 -15.99 -0.65
C ALA A 57 -20.52 -14.53 -0.65
N ALA A 58 -21.79 -14.27 -0.29
CA ALA A 58 -22.32 -12.91 -0.21
C ALA A 58 -21.60 -12.07 0.86
N GLY A 59 -21.32 -12.66 2.02
CA GLY A 59 -20.58 -11.99 3.09
C GLY A 59 -19.15 -11.63 2.69
N LYS A 60 -18.44 -12.56 2.06
CA LYS A 60 -17.07 -12.33 1.58
C LYS A 60 -17.02 -11.25 0.50
N GLN A 61 -17.98 -11.26 -0.42
CA GLN A 61 -18.05 -10.24 -1.46
C GLN A 61 -18.31 -8.85 -0.87
N LYS A 62 -19.21 -8.73 0.07
CA LYS A 62 -19.50 -7.45 0.72
C LYS A 62 -18.30 -6.90 1.50
N THR A 63 -17.58 -7.78 2.21
CA THR A 63 -16.37 -7.38 2.93
C THR A 63 -15.25 -6.99 1.96
N CYS A 64 -15.10 -7.70 0.85
CA CYS A 64 -14.16 -7.35 -0.21
C CYS A 64 -14.48 -5.96 -0.78
N ASP A 65 -15.74 -5.68 -1.10
CA ASP A 65 -16.18 -4.39 -1.62
C ASP A 65 -15.89 -3.27 -0.61
N PHE A 66 -16.15 -3.50 0.67
CA PHE A 66 -15.81 -2.55 1.73
C PHE A 66 -14.31 -2.25 1.76
N TYR A 67 -13.49 -3.29 1.71
CA TYR A 67 -12.03 -3.13 1.73
C TYR A 67 -11.55 -2.29 0.54
N ILE A 68 -12.03 -2.60 -0.66
CA ILE A 68 -11.64 -1.90 -1.89
C ILE A 68 -12.08 -0.45 -1.86
N GLN A 69 -13.27 -0.16 -1.34
CA GLN A 69 -13.82 1.19 -1.36
C GLN A 69 -13.30 2.07 -0.23
N ARG A 70 -12.97 1.50 0.92
CA ARG A 70 -12.66 2.27 2.13
C ARG A 70 -11.22 2.17 2.61
N LEU A 71 -10.55 1.05 2.38
CA LEU A 71 -9.21 0.83 2.90
C LEU A 71 -8.15 0.87 1.80
N LEU A 72 -8.39 0.21 0.69
CA LEU A 72 -7.43 0.17 -0.41
C LEU A 72 -7.06 1.55 -0.97
N PRO A 73 -7.95 2.55 -1.03
CA PRO A 73 -7.58 3.90 -1.48
C PRO A 73 -6.48 4.57 -0.67
N ARG A 74 -6.20 4.11 0.55
CA ARG A 74 -5.09 4.62 1.37
C ARG A 74 -3.72 4.37 0.73
N THR A 75 -3.63 3.42 -0.20
CA THR A 75 -2.41 3.18 -0.97
C THR A 75 -1.97 4.40 -1.76
N ALA A 76 -2.88 5.25 -2.20
CA ALA A 76 -2.55 6.44 -2.99
C ALA A 76 -1.66 7.42 -2.21
N ALA A 77 -1.99 7.68 -0.94
CA ALA A 77 -1.20 8.56 -0.08
C ALA A 77 0.18 7.96 0.22
N HIS A 78 0.23 6.68 0.58
CA HIS A 78 1.49 6.00 0.86
C HIS A 78 2.38 5.92 -0.37
N LYS A 79 1.80 5.62 -1.54
CA LYS A 79 2.54 5.59 -2.80
C LYS A 79 3.14 6.94 -3.14
N ALA A 80 2.38 8.01 -3.00
CA ALA A 80 2.86 9.37 -3.26
C ALA A 80 4.03 9.71 -2.34
N ALA A 81 3.93 9.40 -1.05
CA ALA A 81 4.98 9.69 -0.08
C ALA A 81 6.23 8.84 -0.29
N LEU A 82 6.10 7.55 -0.56
CA LEU A 82 7.25 6.65 -0.73
C LEU A 82 8.10 6.95 -1.97
N LEU A 83 7.51 7.58 -2.99
CA LEU A 83 8.21 7.92 -4.23
C LEU A 83 8.97 9.25 -4.13
N GLU A 84 8.78 10.00 -3.04
CA GLU A 84 9.54 11.24 -2.80
C GLU A 84 10.97 10.93 -2.36
N SER A 85 11.89 11.88 -2.65
CA SER A 85 13.28 11.76 -2.22
C SER A 85 13.44 12.08 -0.73
N ALA A 86 14.61 11.77 -0.18
CA ALA A 86 14.97 12.12 1.20
C ALA A 86 15.34 13.60 1.38
N ASP A 87 15.34 14.41 0.33
CA ASP A 87 15.90 15.77 0.34
C ASP A 87 15.25 16.66 1.41
N THR A 88 13.93 16.65 1.52
CA THR A 88 13.23 17.47 2.52
C THR A 88 13.52 17.02 3.95
N LEU A 89 13.71 15.74 4.18
CA LEU A 89 14.08 15.17 5.46
C LEU A 89 15.48 15.61 5.88
N LEU A 90 16.42 15.61 4.94
CA LEU A 90 17.83 15.92 5.19
C LEU A 90 18.14 17.40 5.11
N ALA A 91 17.20 18.22 4.62
CA ALA A 91 17.40 19.66 4.46
C ALA A 91 17.39 20.42 5.80
N ILE A 92 16.81 19.84 6.85
CA ILE A 92 16.68 20.50 8.15
C ILE A 92 18.03 20.50 8.85
N ALA A 93 18.56 21.69 9.14
CA ALA A 93 19.80 21.86 9.88
C ALA A 93 19.54 21.72 11.39
N GLY A 94 20.59 21.35 12.17
CA GLY A 94 20.46 21.10 13.61
C GLY A 94 19.85 22.26 14.38
N ASN A 95 20.22 23.52 14.05
CA ASN A 95 19.69 24.71 14.70
C ASN A 95 18.25 25.05 14.33
N GLU A 96 17.73 24.48 13.24
CA GLU A 96 16.36 24.73 12.81
C GLU A 96 15.34 23.89 13.58
N PHE A 97 15.77 22.83 14.25
CA PHE A 97 14.89 21.99 15.06
C PHE A 97 14.23 22.75 16.21
N ASP A 98 14.82 23.84 16.66
CA ASP A 98 14.25 24.69 17.71
C ASP A 98 12.98 25.44 17.26
N TYR A 99 12.71 25.50 15.96
CA TYR A 99 11.64 26.29 15.36
C TYR A 99 10.61 25.47 14.57
N LEU A 100 10.67 24.15 14.68
CA LEU A 100 9.73 23.27 13.96
C LEU A 100 8.29 23.21 14.59
#